data_47daddf04732fb31547dab97d266c937
#
_entry.id   47daddf04732fb31547dab97d266c937
#
_cell.length_a   1.000
_cell.length_b   1.000
_cell.length_c   1.000
_cell.angle_alpha   90.00
_cell.angle_beta   90.00
_cell.angle_gamma   90.00
#
_symmetry.space_group_name_H-M   'P 1'
#
loop_
_entity.id
_entity.type
_entity.pdbx_description
1 polymer ?
#
loop_
_entity_poly.entity_id
_entity_poly.type
_entity_poly.pdbx_seq_one_letter_code
_entity_poly.pdbx_strand_id
1 'polypeptide(L)'
;MATKSKRGTRAGAAKAHRIVKKAAPARKPAARRPAAPAVKPIDIDPGWAWDDRLPFVQGKQIGNLIYVSGQVALDPDGKLVGEGDIKAQTRQAMENIKTVLAAAGAGLRDIIKMTGFITDADKYREMSEVRSEILDGHRPASTLVVVKALAFPGLMVEMEAIALKR
;
A
#
# COMPACT_ATOMS: atom_id res chain seq x y z
N MET A 1 -12.48 -83.95 -21.76
CA MET A 1 -13.65 -84.15 -20.88
C MET A 1 -14.06 -82.81 -20.29
N ALA A 2 -15.26 -82.43 -20.54
CA ALA A 2 -15.83 -81.11 -20.17
C ALA A 2 -16.51 -81.17 -18.83
N THR A 3 -16.40 -80.08 -18.02
CA THR A 3 -17.45 -79.74 -17.06
C THR A 3 -17.70 -78.25 -17.03
N LYS A 4 -18.90 -77.91 -17.44
CA LYS A 4 -19.49 -76.56 -17.31
C LYS A 4 -19.91 -76.33 -15.86
N SER A 5 -19.58 -75.17 -15.31
CA SER A 5 -20.28 -74.69 -14.10
C SER A 5 -20.88 -73.32 -14.42
N LYS A 6 -22.20 -73.23 -14.36
CA LYS A 6 -23.04 -72.04 -14.41
C LYS A 6 -23.05 -71.38 -13.05
N ARG A 7 -22.72 -70.06 -12.95
CA ARG A 7 -23.10 -69.25 -11.77
C ARG A 7 -24.00 -68.11 -12.22
N GLY A 8 -25.16 -68.12 -11.59
CA GLY A 8 -26.21 -67.17 -11.85
C GLY A 8 -25.93 -65.77 -11.34
N THR A 9 -26.34 -64.82 -12.07
CA THR A 9 -26.33 -63.39 -11.76
C THR A 9 -27.50 -63.03 -10.85
N ARG A 10 -27.21 -62.55 -9.64
CA ARG A 10 -28.18 -61.88 -8.78
C ARG A 10 -28.07 -60.39 -8.98
N ALA A 11 -29.08 -59.83 -9.64
CA ALA A 11 -29.24 -58.35 -9.73
C ALA A 11 -29.78 -57.85 -8.39
N GLY A 12 -28.95 -57.09 -7.69
CA GLY A 12 -29.32 -56.31 -6.50
C GLY A 12 -29.77 -54.90 -6.92
N ALA A 13 -31.08 -54.65 -6.85
CA ALA A 13 -31.63 -53.31 -7.09
C ALA A 13 -31.29 -52.38 -5.93
N ALA A 14 -30.38 -51.46 -6.12
CA ALA A 14 -30.09 -50.39 -5.19
C ALA A 14 -31.22 -49.32 -5.24
N LYS A 15 -31.97 -49.20 -4.16
CA LYS A 15 -32.97 -48.13 -3.96
C LYS A 15 -32.24 -46.80 -3.78
N ALA A 16 -32.30 -45.93 -4.79
CA ALA A 16 -31.81 -44.57 -4.71
C ALA A 16 -32.69 -43.78 -3.71
N HIS A 17 -32.10 -43.36 -2.58
CA HIS A 17 -32.72 -42.44 -1.67
C HIS A 17 -32.64 -41.01 -2.28
N ARG A 18 -33.79 -40.52 -2.76
CA ARG A 18 -33.93 -39.13 -3.23
C ARG A 18 -33.93 -38.17 -2.02
N ILE A 19 -32.79 -37.57 -1.74
CA ILE A 19 -32.69 -36.50 -0.71
C ILE A 19 -33.39 -35.26 -1.27
N VAL A 20 -34.61 -34.99 -0.80
CA VAL A 20 -35.31 -33.74 -1.07
C VAL A 20 -34.63 -32.64 -0.27
N LYS A 21 -33.78 -31.85 -0.92
CA LYS A 21 -33.22 -30.64 -0.32
C LYS A 21 -34.35 -29.61 -0.12
N LYS A 22 -34.76 -29.41 1.13
CA LYS A 22 -35.70 -28.36 1.52
C LYS A 22 -35.06 -27.02 1.16
N ALA A 23 -35.63 -26.26 0.24
CA ALA A 23 -35.15 -24.93 -0.16
C ALA A 23 -35.17 -24.01 1.07
N ALA A 24 -34.03 -23.37 1.32
CA ALA A 24 -33.93 -22.36 2.36
C ALA A 24 -34.84 -21.17 2.01
N PRO A 25 -35.51 -20.53 3.00
CA PRO A 25 -36.36 -19.39 2.71
C PRO A 25 -35.56 -18.24 2.09
N ALA A 26 -36.08 -17.66 1.02
CA ALA A 26 -35.46 -16.53 0.34
C ALA A 26 -35.26 -15.37 1.32
N ARG A 27 -33.98 -14.97 1.53
CA ARG A 27 -33.65 -13.78 2.33
C ARG A 27 -34.26 -12.56 1.64
N LYS A 28 -35.08 -11.80 2.38
CA LYS A 28 -35.54 -10.48 1.93
C LYS A 28 -34.32 -9.63 1.58
N PRO A 29 -34.32 -8.90 0.44
CA PRO A 29 -33.23 -7.99 0.12
C PRO A 29 -33.06 -6.99 1.25
N ALA A 30 -31.84 -6.88 1.80
CA ALA A 30 -31.54 -5.88 2.79
C ALA A 30 -31.76 -4.49 2.18
N ALA A 31 -32.48 -3.64 2.89
CA ALA A 31 -32.69 -2.27 2.46
C ALA A 31 -31.33 -1.61 2.16
N ARG A 32 -31.14 -1.05 0.97
CA ARG A 32 -29.92 -0.36 0.57
C ARG A 32 -29.74 0.81 1.54
N ARG A 33 -28.66 0.77 2.33
CA ARG A 33 -28.27 1.94 3.14
C ARG A 33 -28.09 3.13 2.18
N PRO A 34 -28.56 4.33 2.55
CA PRO A 34 -28.28 5.55 1.79
C PRO A 34 -26.77 5.62 1.53
N ALA A 35 -26.38 5.96 0.30
CA ALA A 35 -24.97 6.20 -0.02
C ALA A 35 -24.47 7.35 0.86
N ALA A 36 -23.35 7.14 1.53
CA ALA A 36 -22.69 8.24 2.24
C ALA A 36 -22.36 9.36 1.24
N PRO A 37 -22.41 10.63 1.64
CA PRO A 37 -22.07 11.73 0.75
C PRO A 37 -20.65 11.51 0.17
N ALA A 38 -20.49 11.75 -1.13
CA ALA A 38 -19.20 11.59 -1.79
C ALA A 38 -18.19 12.58 -1.20
N VAL A 39 -17.15 12.06 -0.57
CA VAL A 39 -16.03 12.88 -0.07
C VAL A 39 -15.18 13.26 -1.25
N LYS A 40 -15.00 14.57 -1.52
CA LYS A 40 -14.13 15.05 -2.59
C LYS A 40 -12.66 15.00 -2.14
N PRO A 41 -11.73 14.50 -2.98
CA PRO A 41 -10.31 14.60 -2.71
C PRO A 41 -9.85 16.06 -2.67
N ILE A 42 -8.90 16.35 -1.78
CA ILE A 42 -8.24 17.65 -1.65
C ILE A 42 -6.76 17.44 -2.00
N ASP A 43 -6.22 18.29 -2.86
CA ASP A 43 -4.80 18.28 -3.20
C ASP A 43 -4.01 18.94 -2.08
N ILE A 44 -2.84 18.38 -1.77
CA ILE A 44 -1.94 18.87 -0.73
C ILE A 44 -0.74 19.47 -1.42
N ASP A 45 -0.56 20.77 -1.20
CA ASP A 45 0.56 21.56 -1.71
C ASP A 45 1.48 21.95 -0.55
N PRO A 46 2.74 21.47 -0.50
CA PRO A 46 3.74 21.86 0.49
C PRO A 46 4.38 23.21 0.18
N GLY A 47 4.08 23.86 -0.95
CA GLY A 47 4.60 25.18 -1.35
C GLY A 47 5.99 25.12 -1.97
N TRP A 48 6.38 24.02 -2.62
CA TRP A 48 7.69 23.90 -3.26
C TRP A 48 7.71 24.55 -4.66
N ALA A 49 8.78 25.30 -4.97
CA ALA A 49 8.90 26.07 -6.20
C ALA A 49 8.89 25.26 -7.51
N TRP A 50 9.10 23.95 -7.43
CA TRP A 50 9.14 23.05 -8.58
C TRP A 50 7.85 22.22 -8.76
N ASP A 51 6.91 22.30 -7.81
CA ASP A 51 5.71 21.46 -7.77
C ASP A 51 4.76 21.73 -8.94
N ASP A 52 4.55 22.99 -9.31
CA ASP A 52 3.70 23.40 -10.43
C ASP A 52 4.09 22.80 -11.79
N ARG A 53 5.29 22.25 -11.91
CA ARG A 53 5.82 21.65 -13.15
C ARG A 53 5.54 20.14 -13.25
N LEU A 54 5.00 19.54 -12.20
CA LEU A 54 4.73 18.11 -12.16
C LEU A 54 3.32 17.79 -12.67
N PRO A 55 3.13 16.63 -13.35
CA PRO A 55 1.82 16.15 -13.76
C PRO A 55 1.04 15.48 -12.59
N PHE A 56 1.49 15.61 -11.35
CA PHE A 56 0.90 15.04 -10.15
C PHE A 56 1.09 16.01 -8.97
N VAL A 57 0.34 15.77 -7.89
CA VAL A 57 0.44 16.53 -6.63
C VAL A 57 1.26 15.78 -5.60
N GLN A 58 1.81 16.49 -4.61
CA GLN A 58 2.63 15.88 -3.55
C GLN A 58 1.82 15.03 -2.56
N GLY A 59 0.52 15.27 -2.46
CA GLY A 59 -0.37 14.42 -1.69
C GLY A 59 -1.84 14.67 -2.01
N LYS A 60 -2.68 13.72 -1.61
CA LYS A 60 -4.14 13.84 -1.66
C LYS A 60 -4.76 13.43 -0.34
N GLN A 61 -5.73 14.21 0.12
CA GLN A 61 -6.56 13.87 1.29
C GLN A 61 -7.97 13.49 0.86
N ILE A 62 -8.48 12.37 1.38
CA ILE A 62 -9.86 11.90 1.20
C ILE A 62 -10.43 11.58 2.59
N GLY A 63 -11.31 12.45 3.10
CA GLY A 63 -11.74 12.35 4.50
C GLY A 63 -10.54 12.49 5.43
N ASN A 64 -10.30 11.49 6.27
CA ASN A 64 -9.14 11.46 7.18
C ASN A 64 -7.92 10.73 6.59
N LEU A 65 -8.04 10.11 5.43
CA LEU A 65 -6.92 9.45 4.78
C LEU A 65 -6.11 10.45 3.95
N ILE A 66 -4.79 10.39 4.12
CA ILE A 66 -3.81 11.18 3.39
C ILE A 66 -2.90 10.21 2.63
N TYR A 67 -2.77 10.43 1.33
CA TYR A 67 -1.84 9.74 0.45
C TYR A 67 -0.72 10.70 0.10
N VAL A 68 0.51 10.36 0.48
CA VAL A 68 1.71 11.12 0.14
C VAL A 68 2.38 10.45 -1.06
N SER A 69 2.60 11.20 -2.12
CA SER A 69 3.32 10.73 -3.31
C SER A 69 4.76 10.34 -2.98
N GLY A 70 5.42 9.60 -3.88
CA GLY A 70 6.83 9.23 -3.71
C GLY A 70 7.70 10.46 -3.46
N GLN A 71 8.36 10.47 -2.31
CA GLN A 71 9.28 11.54 -1.91
C GLN A 71 10.71 11.06 -2.07
N VAL A 72 11.49 11.85 -2.77
CA VAL A 72 12.91 11.63 -3.03
C VAL A 72 13.76 12.70 -2.34
N ALA A 73 15.08 12.57 -2.42
CA ALA A 73 15.99 13.48 -1.74
C ALA A 73 16.20 14.81 -2.48
N LEU A 74 15.12 15.51 -2.79
CA LEU A 74 15.16 16.87 -3.32
C LEU A 74 14.81 17.88 -2.24
N ASP A 75 15.55 19.00 -2.20
CA ASP A 75 15.21 20.14 -1.34
C ASP A 75 14.01 20.96 -1.91
N PRO A 76 13.53 21.99 -1.19
CA PRO A 76 12.42 22.82 -1.70
C PRO A 76 12.71 23.56 -3.01
N ASP A 77 13.97 23.70 -3.41
CA ASP A 77 14.39 24.29 -4.70
C ASP A 77 14.50 23.23 -5.82
N GLY A 78 14.30 21.94 -5.50
CA GLY A 78 14.41 20.82 -6.43
C GLY A 78 15.85 20.34 -6.67
N LYS A 79 16.79 20.65 -5.78
CA LYS A 79 18.18 20.19 -5.86
C LYS A 79 18.36 18.88 -5.10
N LEU A 80 19.19 17.99 -5.65
CA LEU A 80 19.53 16.71 -5.00
C LEU A 80 20.36 16.98 -3.74
N VAL A 81 19.92 16.38 -2.63
CA VAL A 81 20.61 16.40 -1.33
C VAL A 81 21.27 15.02 -1.11
N GLY A 82 22.55 15.03 -0.70
CA GLY A 82 23.24 13.80 -0.31
C GLY A 82 23.56 12.87 -1.48
N GLU A 83 24.12 13.38 -2.58
CA GLU A 83 24.59 12.56 -3.68
C GLU A 83 25.58 11.48 -3.18
N GLY A 84 25.27 10.21 -3.49
CA GLY A 84 26.06 9.05 -3.04
C GLY A 84 25.87 8.68 -1.55
N ASP A 85 25.09 9.43 -0.77
CA ASP A 85 24.84 9.19 0.66
C ASP A 85 23.38 8.80 0.92
N ILE A 86 23.12 7.49 1.07
CA ILE A 86 21.79 6.96 1.35
C ILE A 86 21.19 7.50 2.66
N LYS A 87 22.04 7.79 3.68
CA LYS A 87 21.55 8.30 4.96
C LYS A 87 21.04 9.73 4.83
N ALA A 88 21.81 10.59 4.15
CA ALA A 88 21.39 11.96 3.86
C ALA A 88 20.14 11.98 2.98
N GLN A 89 20.09 11.16 1.95
CA GLN A 89 18.92 11.05 1.08
C GLN A 89 17.68 10.54 1.83
N THR A 90 17.83 9.55 2.70
CA THR A 90 16.72 9.05 3.53
C THR A 90 16.18 10.15 4.46
N ARG A 91 17.06 10.95 5.09
CA ARG A 91 16.61 12.09 5.92
C ARG A 91 15.79 13.07 5.11
N GLN A 92 16.29 13.46 3.95
CA GLN A 92 15.59 14.42 3.10
C GLN A 92 14.23 13.89 2.64
N ALA A 93 14.14 12.65 2.17
CA ALA A 93 12.88 12.04 1.76
C ALA A 93 11.86 11.97 2.92
N MET A 94 12.31 11.64 4.12
CA MET A 94 11.45 11.61 5.31
C MET A 94 11.01 13.02 5.77
N GLU A 95 11.88 14.03 5.65
CA GLU A 95 11.52 15.43 5.94
C GLU A 95 10.50 15.95 4.92
N ASN A 96 10.62 15.54 3.65
CA ASN A 96 9.65 15.87 2.63
C ASN A 96 8.27 15.24 2.96
N ILE A 97 8.22 13.96 3.34
CA ILE A 97 6.97 13.32 3.80
C ILE A 97 6.35 14.10 4.97
N LYS A 98 7.17 14.48 5.95
CA LYS A 98 6.72 15.26 7.11
C LYS A 98 6.14 16.62 6.69
N THR A 99 6.77 17.30 5.74
CA THR A 99 6.31 18.59 5.19
C THR A 99 4.96 18.45 4.50
N VAL A 100 4.79 17.44 3.63
CA VAL A 100 3.51 17.16 2.96
C VAL A 100 2.41 16.82 3.97
N LEU A 101 2.72 16.00 4.98
CA LEU A 101 1.76 15.68 6.05
C LEU A 101 1.38 16.92 6.87
N ALA A 102 2.34 17.78 7.18
CA ALA A 102 2.10 19.03 7.92
C ALA A 102 1.18 19.99 7.15
N ALA A 103 1.32 20.09 5.82
CA ALA A 103 0.42 20.86 4.97
C ALA A 103 -1.02 20.35 5.03
N ALA A 104 -1.22 19.07 5.31
CA ALA A 104 -2.54 18.47 5.55
C ALA A 104 -2.98 18.50 7.02
N GLY A 105 -2.19 19.08 7.93
CA GLY A 105 -2.46 19.10 9.37
C GLY A 105 -2.30 17.75 10.05
N ALA A 106 -1.36 16.92 9.56
CA ALA A 106 -0.98 15.61 10.11
C ALA A 106 0.53 15.55 10.38
N GLY A 107 1.01 14.43 10.88
CA GLY A 107 2.42 14.23 11.18
C GLY A 107 2.88 12.78 11.02
N LEU A 108 4.16 12.52 11.26
CA LEU A 108 4.76 11.20 11.10
C LEU A 108 4.07 10.12 11.95
N ARG A 109 3.50 10.47 13.10
CA ARG A 109 2.77 9.53 13.96
C ARG A 109 1.38 9.14 13.44
N ASP A 110 0.89 9.82 12.41
CA ASP A 110 -0.36 9.48 11.73
C ASP A 110 -0.15 8.49 10.57
N ILE A 111 1.11 8.22 10.18
CA ILE A 111 1.42 7.27 9.11
C ILE A 111 0.99 5.87 9.52
N ILE A 112 0.17 5.22 8.68
CA ILE A 112 -0.29 3.84 8.88
C ILE A 112 0.42 2.86 7.94
N LYS A 113 0.92 3.34 6.79
CA LYS A 113 1.65 2.54 5.81
C LYS A 113 2.75 3.36 5.17
N MET A 114 3.90 2.73 4.93
CA MET A 114 4.98 3.26 4.11
C MET A 114 5.43 2.23 3.08
N THR A 115 5.79 2.70 1.89
CA THR A 115 6.55 1.92 0.92
C THR A 115 7.86 2.64 0.64
N GLY A 116 8.96 1.90 0.67
CA GLY A 116 10.28 2.42 0.32
C GLY A 116 10.82 1.72 -0.92
N PHE A 117 11.51 2.46 -1.75
CA PHE A 117 12.23 1.98 -2.91
C PHE A 117 13.69 2.38 -2.77
N ILE A 118 14.62 1.45 -2.95
CA ILE A 118 16.06 1.71 -2.94
C ILE A 118 16.72 1.12 -4.17
N THR A 119 17.81 1.71 -4.62
CA THR A 119 18.53 1.25 -5.82
C THR A 119 19.61 0.23 -5.51
N ASP A 120 19.96 0.05 -4.23
CA ASP A 120 21.03 -0.84 -3.78
C ASP A 120 20.58 -1.61 -2.53
N ALA A 121 20.51 -2.94 -2.62
CA ALA A 121 20.13 -3.81 -1.51
C ALA A 121 21.11 -3.74 -0.33
N ASP A 122 22.40 -3.52 -0.59
CA ASP A 122 23.44 -3.46 0.45
C ASP A 122 23.27 -2.21 1.35
N LYS A 123 22.58 -1.19 0.85
CA LYS A 123 22.26 0.05 1.57
C LYS A 123 21.01 -0.02 2.45
N TYR A 124 20.30 -1.16 2.44
CA TYR A 124 19.07 -1.32 3.25
C TYR A 124 19.25 -0.96 4.71
N ARG A 125 20.33 -1.44 5.33
CA ARG A 125 20.58 -1.25 6.75
C ARG A 125 20.73 0.23 7.11
N GLU A 126 21.56 0.94 6.35
CA GLU A 126 21.82 2.37 6.55
C GLU A 126 20.54 3.21 6.40
N MET A 127 19.74 2.93 5.37
CA MET A 127 18.43 3.56 5.16
C MET A 127 17.48 3.26 6.31
N SER A 128 17.38 1.99 6.74
CA SER A 128 16.46 1.55 7.79
C SER A 128 16.79 2.15 9.16
N GLU A 129 18.07 2.34 9.49
CA GLU A 129 18.53 3.01 10.71
C GLU A 129 18.00 4.44 10.77
N VAL A 130 18.21 5.22 9.71
CA VAL A 130 17.76 6.63 9.63
C VAL A 130 16.25 6.74 9.70
N ARG A 131 15.53 5.88 8.94
CA ARG A 131 14.07 5.85 9.00
C ARG A 131 13.56 5.55 10.40
N SER A 132 14.16 4.59 11.10
CA SER A 132 13.76 4.20 12.45
C SER A 132 14.03 5.33 13.47
N GLU A 133 15.15 6.04 13.34
CA GLU A 133 15.48 7.20 14.13
C GLU A 133 14.40 8.30 14.00
N ILE A 134 14.02 8.62 12.74
CA ILE A 134 13.05 9.70 12.46
C ILE A 134 11.63 9.32 12.92
N LEU A 135 11.26 8.05 12.78
CA LEU A 135 9.94 7.55 13.24
C LEU A 135 9.84 7.44 14.76
N ASP A 136 10.94 7.51 15.49
CA ASP A 136 10.98 7.59 16.95
C ASP A 136 10.01 6.60 17.64
N GLY A 137 10.20 5.31 17.39
CA GLY A 137 9.38 4.24 17.94
C GLY A 137 8.00 4.06 17.29
N HIS A 138 7.57 4.94 16.38
CA HIS A 138 6.38 4.72 15.58
C HIS A 138 6.62 3.62 14.52
N ARG A 139 5.67 2.67 14.37
CA ARG A 139 5.84 1.47 13.55
C ARG A 139 4.70 1.30 12.54
N PRO A 140 4.68 2.03 11.41
CA PRO A 140 3.71 1.82 10.36
C PRO A 140 3.90 0.46 9.67
N ALA A 141 2.85 -0.06 9.03
CA ALA A 141 3.00 -1.18 8.11
C ALA A 141 3.97 -0.77 7.00
N SER A 142 4.93 -1.63 6.65
CA SER A 142 6.02 -1.25 5.74
C SER A 142 6.25 -2.30 4.66
N THR A 143 6.61 -1.82 3.47
CA THR A 143 7.14 -2.61 2.36
C THR A 143 8.41 -1.93 1.86
N LEU A 144 9.42 -2.71 1.49
CA LEU A 144 10.61 -2.21 0.82
C LEU A 144 10.83 -3.00 -0.47
N VAL A 145 11.23 -2.30 -1.52
CA VAL A 145 11.54 -2.87 -2.83
C VAL A 145 12.89 -2.36 -3.30
N VAL A 146 13.71 -3.25 -3.83
CA VAL A 146 14.92 -2.86 -4.55
C VAL A 146 14.56 -2.69 -6.02
N VAL A 147 14.88 -1.52 -6.58
CA VAL A 147 14.57 -1.15 -7.96
C VAL A 147 15.84 -0.91 -8.75
N LYS A 148 15.77 -1.04 -10.07
CA LYS A 148 16.92 -0.83 -10.95
C LYS A 148 17.40 0.63 -10.95
N ALA A 149 16.48 1.58 -10.89
CA ALA A 149 16.74 3.02 -10.86
C ALA A 149 15.49 3.74 -10.35
N LEU A 150 15.66 4.98 -9.90
CA LEU A 150 14.61 5.94 -9.61
C LEU A 150 14.50 6.98 -10.72
N ALA A 151 13.57 7.93 -10.57
CA ALA A 151 13.20 8.87 -11.64
C ALA A 151 14.35 9.74 -12.14
N PHE A 152 15.34 10.06 -11.30
CA PHE A 152 16.47 10.92 -11.67
C PHE A 152 17.81 10.24 -11.33
N PRO A 153 18.88 10.50 -12.09
CA PRO A 153 20.22 10.06 -11.74
C PRO A 153 20.65 10.57 -10.35
N GLY A 154 21.40 9.76 -9.62
CA GLY A 154 21.90 10.11 -8.28
C GLY A 154 20.92 9.83 -7.12
N LEU A 155 19.63 9.60 -7.41
CA LEU A 155 18.68 9.17 -6.40
C LEU A 155 18.92 7.72 -5.99
N MET A 156 18.97 7.47 -4.68
CA MET A 156 19.19 6.15 -4.09
C MET A 156 17.99 5.63 -3.32
N VAL A 157 17.07 6.53 -2.93
CA VAL A 157 15.88 6.19 -2.13
C VAL A 157 14.69 7.04 -2.54
N GLU A 158 13.51 6.41 -2.53
CA GLU A 158 12.20 7.04 -2.62
C GLU A 158 11.29 6.42 -1.55
N MET A 159 10.41 7.23 -0.97
CA MET A 159 9.43 6.77 0.02
C MET A 159 8.07 7.40 -0.21
N GLU A 160 7.02 6.59 -0.12
CA GLU A 160 5.63 7.03 -0.10
C GLU A 160 4.97 6.67 1.23
N ALA A 161 3.88 7.35 1.57
CA ALA A 161 3.16 7.09 2.80
C ALA A 161 1.65 7.22 2.65
N ILE A 162 0.92 6.45 3.49
CA ILE A 162 -0.50 6.65 3.76
C ILE A 162 -0.63 6.98 5.24
N ALA A 163 -1.34 8.05 5.55
CA ALA A 163 -1.59 8.48 6.92
C ALA A 163 -3.09 8.57 7.22
N LEU A 164 -3.44 8.39 8.49
CA LEU A 164 -4.79 8.57 9.01
C LEU A 164 -4.79 9.73 9.99
N LYS A 165 -5.25 10.90 9.54
CA LYS A 165 -5.37 12.10 10.34
C LYS A 165 -6.37 11.89 11.48
N ARG A 166 -5.97 12.21 12.70
CA ARG A 166 -6.79 12.10 13.93
C ARG A 166 -7.54 13.38 14.23
#